data_a8edc72acdd102aeffec91665d38a819
#
_entry.id   a8edc72acdd102aeffec91665d38a819
#
_cell.length_a   1.000
_cell.length_b   1.000
_cell.length_c   1.000
_cell.angle_alpha   90.00
_cell.angle_beta   90.00
_cell.angle_gamma   90.00
#
_symmetry.space_group_name_H-M   'P 1'
#
loop_
_entity.id
_entity.type
_entity.pdbx_description
1 polymer ?
#
loop_
_entity_poly.entity_id
_entity_poly.type
_entity_poly.pdbx_seq_one_letter_code
_entity_poly.pdbx_strand_id
1 'polypeptide(L)'
;MKDANLDADLTRALALSRDLLAVAERGDVTAVANLDAERLRLLHSMRAKFPHMDADERLMLRKINELNDETIGLLEHRRRRTEREMDLASAGRRALAAYGSHA
;
A
#
# COMPACT_ATOMS: atom_id res chain seq x y z
N MET A 1 11.69 -29.56 -11.06
CA MET A 1 10.92 -28.86 -12.10
C MET A 1 10.36 -27.56 -11.54
N LYS A 2 10.49 -26.47 -12.28
CA LYS A 2 9.97 -25.16 -11.85
C LYS A 2 8.44 -25.16 -11.97
N ASP A 3 7.73 -24.66 -10.97
CA ASP A 3 6.28 -24.53 -10.99
C ASP A 3 5.91 -23.32 -11.87
N ALA A 4 5.39 -23.56 -13.05
CA ALA A 4 5.03 -22.51 -14.01
C ALA A 4 3.89 -21.62 -13.46
N ASN A 5 2.94 -22.18 -12.69
CA ASN A 5 1.86 -21.41 -12.07
C ASN A 5 2.39 -20.48 -10.99
N LEU A 6 3.33 -20.95 -10.18
CA LEU A 6 3.97 -20.14 -9.15
C LEU A 6 4.75 -18.99 -9.79
N ASP A 7 5.50 -19.25 -10.85
CA ASP A 7 6.26 -18.23 -11.56
C ASP A 7 5.34 -17.14 -12.15
N ALA A 8 4.25 -17.56 -12.80
CA ALA A 8 3.23 -16.64 -13.32
C ALA A 8 2.57 -15.81 -12.21
N ASP A 9 2.24 -16.44 -11.09
CA ASP A 9 1.62 -15.78 -9.94
C ASP A 9 2.56 -14.76 -9.29
N LEU A 10 3.84 -15.10 -9.14
CA LEU A 10 4.86 -14.17 -8.62
C LEU A 10 5.05 -12.98 -9.56
N THR A 11 5.09 -13.23 -10.85
CA THR A 11 5.20 -12.16 -11.86
C THR A 11 3.99 -11.22 -11.79
N ARG A 12 2.79 -11.78 -11.66
CA ARG A 12 1.56 -11.01 -11.50
C ARG A 12 1.56 -10.21 -10.20
N ALA A 13 1.94 -10.83 -9.09
CA ALA A 13 2.01 -10.17 -7.78
C ALA A 13 3.03 -9.02 -7.78
N LEU A 14 4.15 -9.19 -8.47
CA LEU A 14 5.15 -8.14 -8.61
C LEU A 14 4.59 -6.95 -9.41
N ALA A 15 3.91 -7.22 -10.53
CA ALA A 15 3.26 -6.18 -11.33
C ALA A 15 2.20 -5.43 -10.53
N LEU A 16 1.36 -6.14 -9.79
CA LEU A 16 0.34 -5.54 -8.91
C LEU A 16 0.97 -4.66 -7.83
N SER A 17 2.10 -5.10 -7.26
CA SER A 17 2.80 -4.34 -6.22
C SER A 17 3.39 -3.03 -6.77
N ARG A 18 3.89 -3.04 -7.99
CA ARG A 18 4.35 -1.83 -8.69
C ARG A 18 3.21 -0.88 -9.00
N ASP A 19 2.11 -1.40 -9.51
CA ASP A 19 0.91 -0.61 -9.82
C ASP A 19 0.31 -0.01 -8.55
N LEU A 20 0.30 -0.77 -7.46
CA LEU A 20 -0.18 -0.34 -6.16
C LEU A 20 0.63 0.87 -5.64
N LEU A 21 1.95 0.81 -5.72
CA LEU A 21 2.80 1.93 -5.34
C LEU A 21 2.50 3.16 -6.20
N ALA A 22 2.36 2.98 -7.51
CA ALA A 22 2.07 4.07 -8.44
C ALA A 22 0.73 4.77 -8.13
N VAL A 23 -0.33 4.00 -7.86
CA VAL A 23 -1.64 4.60 -7.52
C VAL A 23 -1.64 5.22 -6.13
N ALA A 24 -0.86 4.67 -5.19
CA ALA A 24 -0.66 5.26 -3.87
C ALA A 24 0.04 6.62 -3.96
N GLU A 25 1.03 6.74 -4.84
CA GLU A 25 1.72 8.01 -5.10
C GLU A 25 0.77 9.08 -5.64
N ARG A 26 -0.23 8.69 -6.43
CA ARG A 26 -1.26 9.59 -6.95
C ARG A 26 -2.37 9.90 -5.94
N GLY A 27 -2.43 9.18 -4.83
CA GLY A 27 -3.49 9.34 -3.83
C GLY A 27 -4.83 8.74 -4.25
N ASP A 28 -4.84 7.80 -5.20
CA ASP A 28 -6.07 7.13 -5.67
C ASP A 28 -6.46 6.00 -4.70
N VAL A 29 -7.21 6.34 -3.67
CA VAL A 29 -7.59 5.44 -2.58
C VAL A 29 -8.39 4.23 -3.06
N THR A 30 -9.31 4.43 -4.00
CA THR A 30 -10.13 3.35 -4.56
C THR A 30 -9.27 2.35 -5.32
N ALA A 31 -8.35 2.83 -6.17
CA ALA A 31 -7.42 1.97 -6.90
C ALA A 31 -6.49 1.22 -5.93
N VAL A 32 -6.00 1.87 -4.87
CA VAL A 32 -5.20 1.23 -3.82
C VAL A 32 -5.95 0.05 -3.20
N ALA A 33 -7.19 0.25 -2.79
CA ALA A 33 -8.00 -0.79 -2.16
C ALA A 33 -8.23 -1.98 -3.10
N ASN A 34 -8.56 -1.71 -4.38
CA ASN A 34 -8.82 -2.75 -5.37
C ASN A 34 -7.57 -3.57 -5.71
N LEU A 35 -6.45 -2.91 -5.94
CA LEU A 35 -5.19 -3.58 -6.27
C LEU A 35 -4.63 -4.36 -5.07
N ASP A 36 -4.75 -3.82 -3.87
CA ASP A 36 -4.31 -4.51 -2.65
C ASP A 36 -5.12 -5.77 -2.39
N ALA A 37 -6.44 -5.72 -2.58
CA ALA A 37 -7.30 -6.90 -2.44
C ALA A 37 -6.90 -8.00 -3.43
N GLU A 38 -6.62 -7.65 -4.69
CA GLU A 38 -6.18 -8.61 -5.70
C GLU A 38 -4.82 -9.19 -5.35
N ARG A 39 -3.88 -8.36 -4.92
CA ARG A 39 -2.53 -8.77 -4.50
C ARG A 39 -2.59 -9.75 -3.32
N LEU A 40 -3.40 -9.45 -2.31
CA LEU A 40 -3.54 -10.31 -1.13
C LEU A 40 -4.15 -11.67 -1.47
N ARG A 41 -5.16 -11.70 -2.33
CA ARG A 41 -5.75 -12.97 -2.80
C ARG A 41 -4.70 -13.84 -3.49
N LEU A 42 -3.87 -13.23 -4.33
CA LEU A 42 -2.84 -13.93 -5.08
C LEU A 42 -1.74 -14.46 -4.16
N LEU A 43 -1.26 -13.65 -3.21
CA LEU A 43 -0.26 -14.07 -2.23
C LEU A 43 -0.80 -15.19 -1.34
N HIS A 44 -2.06 -15.09 -0.94
CA HIS A 44 -2.71 -16.13 -0.15
C HIS A 44 -2.76 -17.47 -0.90
N SER A 45 -3.08 -17.44 -2.19
CA SER A 45 -3.11 -18.66 -3.02
C SER A 45 -1.73 -19.31 -3.19
N MET A 46 -0.65 -18.53 -3.08
CA MET A 46 0.73 -19.04 -3.20
C MET A 46 1.33 -19.50 -1.87
N ARG A 47 0.68 -19.23 -0.75
CA ARG A 47 1.27 -19.37 0.58
C ARG A 47 1.82 -20.77 0.87
N ALA A 48 1.12 -21.81 0.44
CA ALA A 48 1.55 -23.20 0.65
C ALA A 48 2.85 -23.54 -0.09
N LYS A 49 3.18 -22.78 -1.12
CA LYS A 49 4.38 -22.99 -1.96
C LYS A 49 5.62 -22.26 -1.43
N PHE A 50 5.48 -21.32 -0.50
CA PHE A 50 6.59 -20.49 -0.01
C PHE A 50 7.78 -21.32 0.52
N PRO A 51 7.58 -22.38 1.33
CA PRO A 51 8.72 -23.17 1.82
C PRO A 51 9.51 -23.90 0.74
N HIS A 52 8.92 -24.07 -0.45
CA HIS A 52 9.49 -24.83 -1.57
C HIS A 52 10.05 -23.95 -2.66
N MET A 53 10.09 -22.64 -2.47
CA MET A 53 10.60 -21.70 -3.46
C MET A 53 12.10 -21.84 -3.65
N ASP A 54 12.54 -21.73 -4.91
CA ASP A 54 13.97 -21.63 -5.24
C ASP A 54 14.51 -20.21 -4.95
N ALA A 55 15.80 -20.00 -5.25
CA ALA A 55 16.45 -18.72 -4.98
C ALA A 55 15.85 -17.57 -5.79
N ASP A 56 15.51 -17.81 -7.06
CA ASP A 56 14.93 -16.78 -7.94
C ASP A 56 13.53 -16.42 -7.49
N GLU A 57 12.72 -17.41 -7.13
CA GLU A 57 11.36 -17.21 -6.63
C GLU A 57 11.37 -16.43 -5.31
N ARG A 58 12.29 -16.77 -4.39
CA ARG A 58 12.48 -16.03 -3.13
C ARG A 58 12.91 -14.58 -3.37
N LEU A 59 13.73 -14.34 -4.38
CA LEU A 59 14.15 -13.00 -4.74
C LEU A 59 12.97 -12.16 -5.24
N MET A 60 12.10 -12.73 -6.06
CA MET A 60 10.86 -12.06 -6.50
C MET A 60 9.94 -11.76 -5.32
N LEU A 61 9.75 -12.71 -4.42
CA LEU A 61 8.92 -12.49 -3.22
C LEU A 61 9.49 -11.37 -2.34
N ARG A 62 10.81 -11.32 -2.18
CA ARG A 62 11.47 -10.24 -1.45
C ARG A 62 11.19 -8.88 -2.10
N LYS A 63 11.25 -8.81 -3.42
CA LYS A 63 10.96 -7.58 -4.16
C LYS A 63 9.51 -7.13 -3.96
N ILE A 64 8.59 -8.08 -3.98
CA ILE A 64 7.16 -7.83 -3.70
C ILE A 64 7.00 -7.23 -2.30
N ASN A 65 7.67 -7.81 -1.30
CA ASN A 65 7.60 -7.34 0.08
C ASN A 65 8.22 -5.95 0.25
N GLU A 66 9.34 -5.67 -0.43
CA GLU A 66 9.98 -4.34 -0.41
C GLU A 66 9.04 -3.27 -0.98
N LEU A 67 8.38 -3.55 -2.10
CA LEU A 67 7.41 -2.65 -2.71
C LEU A 67 6.19 -2.43 -1.79
N ASN A 68 5.75 -3.47 -1.11
CA ASN A 68 4.66 -3.37 -0.14
C ASN A 68 5.03 -2.47 1.04
N ASP A 69 6.23 -2.63 1.58
CA ASP A 69 6.73 -1.80 2.68
C ASP A 69 6.82 -0.33 2.25
N GLU A 70 7.29 -0.06 1.04
CA GLU A 70 7.33 1.28 0.46
C GLU A 70 5.94 1.90 0.36
N THR A 71 4.98 1.12 -0.13
CA THR A 71 3.58 1.56 -0.26
C THR A 71 2.96 1.87 1.09
N ILE A 72 3.16 0.99 2.07
CA ILE A 72 2.66 1.19 3.45
C ILE A 72 3.26 2.46 4.05
N GLY A 73 4.57 2.66 3.91
CA GLY A 73 5.26 3.85 4.41
C GLY A 73 4.70 5.13 3.80
N LEU A 74 4.43 5.13 2.51
CA LEU A 74 3.85 6.26 1.79
C LEU A 74 2.43 6.57 2.27
N LEU A 75 1.59 5.54 2.42
CA LEU A 75 0.20 5.70 2.88
C LEU A 75 0.14 6.20 4.32
N GLU A 76 1.00 5.70 5.20
CA GLU A 76 1.12 6.18 6.58
C GLU A 76 1.57 7.64 6.65
N HIS A 77 2.52 8.02 5.81
CA HIS A 77 3.00 9.40 5.73
C HIS A 77 1.86 10.34 5.30
N ARG A 78 1.09 9.96 4.27
CA ARG A 78 -0.06 10.73 3.79
C ARG A 78 -1.15 10.84 4.85
N ARG A 79 -1.43 9.76 5.57
CA ARG A 79 -2.41 9.76 6.66
C ARG A 79 -2.03 10.75 7.75
N ARG A 80 -0.77 10.71 8.20
CA ARG A 80 -0.26 11.63 9.23
C ARG A 80 -0.32 13.09 8.78
N ARG A 81 -0.01 13.34 7.51
CA ARG A 81 -0.10 14.67 6.93
C ARG A 81 -1.54 15.18 6.91
N THR A 82 -2.49 14.34 6.49
CA THR A 82 -3.92 14.67 6.49
C THR A 82 -4.43 14.95 7.90
N GLU A 83 -4.06 14.13 8.88
CA GLU A 83 -4.42 14.34 10.29
C GLU A 83 -3.90 15.68 10.81
N ARG A 84 -2.65 16.05 10.50
CA ARG A 84 -2.10 17.35 10.89
C ARG A 84 -2.83 18.52 10.24
N GLU A 85 -3.17 18.39 8.96
CA GLU A 85 -3.94 19.41 8.25
C GLU A 85 -5.34 19.59 8.87
N MET A 86 -5.98 18.48 9.22
CA MET A 86 -7.28 18.51 9.90
C MET A 86 -7.19 19.13 11.30
N ASP A 87 -6.15 18.82 12.06
CA ASP A 87 -5.91 19.39 13.38
C ASP A 87 -5.67 20.89 13.30
N LEU A 88 -4.88 21.35 12.32
CA LEU A 88 -4.64 22.77 12.10
C LEU A 88 -5.92 23.51 11.67
N ALA A 89 -6.72 22.91 10.81
CA ALA A 89 -8.00 23.48 10.38
C ALA A 89 -8.98 23.58 11.56
N SER A 90 -9.02 22.55 12.41
CA SER A 90 -9.84 22.54 13.62
C SER A 90 -9.40 23.64 14.63
N ALA A 91 -8.09 23.77 14.84
CA ALA A 91 -7.53 24.83 15.68
C ALA A 91 -7.86 26.22 15.14
N GLY A 92 -7.76 26.41 13.83
CA GLY A 92 -8.12 27.66 13.16
C GLY A 92 -9.60 28.00 13.33
N ARG A 93 -10.49 27.04 13.19
CA ARG A 93 -11.94 27.25 13.41
C ARG A 93 -12.24 27.61 14.87
N ARG A 94 -11.59 26.97 15.83
CA ARG A 94 -11.74 27.30 17.26
C ARG A 94 -11.27 28.71 17.57
N ALA A 95 -10.14 29.11 16.99
CA ALA A 95 -9.63 30.45 17.12
C ALA A 95 -10.59 31.50 16.56
N LEU A 96 -11.15 31.27 15.37
CA LEU A 96 -12.14 32.18 14.79
C LEU A 96 -13.41 32.26 15.61
N ALA A 97 -13.87 31.16 16.15
CA ALA A 97 -15.05 31.16 17.07
C ALA A 97 -14.80 31.97 18.33
N ALA A 98 -13.60 31.87 18.90
CA ALA A 98 -13.20 32.64 20.07
C ALA A 98 -13.15 34.14 19.76
N TYR A 99 -12.64 34.53 18.61
CA TYR A 99 -12.65 35.91 18.13
C TYR A 99 -14.07 36.45 17.93
N GLY A 100 -14.92 35.65 17.30
CA GLY A 100 -16.32 35.99 17.08
C GLY A 100 -17.11 36.22 18.33
N SER A 101 -16.80 35.51 19.44
CA SER A 101 -17.48 35.67 20.72
C SER A 101 -17.11 36.93 21.48
N HIS A 102 -16.06 37.65 21.08
CA HIS A 102 -15.60 38.90 21.65
C HIS A 102 -16.00 40.15 20.82
N ALA A 103 -16.59 39.91 19.70
CA ALA A 103 -17.11 41.00 18.85
C ALA A 103 -18.52 41.46 19.31
#